data_6ab14ed3457d827a87fc83af8d298441
#
_entry.id   6ab14ed3457d827a87fc83af8d298441
#
_cell.length_a   1.000
_cell.length_b   1.000
_cell.length_c   1.000
_cell.angle_alpha   90.00
_cell.angle_beta   90.00
_cell.angle_gamma   90.00
#
_symmetry.space_group_name_H-M   'P 1'
#
loop_
_entity.id
_entity.type
_entity.pdbx_description
1 polymer ?
#
loop_
_entity_poly.entity_id
_entity_poly.type
_entity_poly.pdbx_seq_one_letter_code
_entity_poly.pdbx_strand_id
1 'polypeptide(L)'
;MEDRQVQVEIGRNLHLESLQDREIYDSRNTGGGFSVSVGGGHVSGSGSAQKQILRSDYESVTEQAGIYAGDQGFQIQAGGNTHLKGAVIHSDAPAEKNRLETGTLSWEDVENRASYKADGEGVAFSATTRTGQEDRRKLNERGLYPEVVSTVKGRAESTTKAGISAGSIIIREGEKQVQLVKQLNRDTKNSLQKLATIFDKEKVQEKQELVNELSKVGNRAIHELAARKGWQEGSDEKILAHSIFGGLLSSLAGGKIATGSLAGGVGEYVNGRILDAKGKAWVEKHPDLVQAISAVVGSAVGAVTGESSIGSNVSLGGTKWNEYVGNEKNPANLVALAIAGELAIQIESTECIIKTTQGDIVASYDDVNGWINSKGEQIGDFITTTYDEVINWYINITFPENPDDFNPEGLIRDDYNTKNGLIVKWKDPETGEAKYEWDEDKKHGSHYHKLKNGNTRIADENGETHIQPGTEVEEDE
;
A
#
# COMPACT_ATOMS: atom_id res chain seq x y z
N MET A 1 -12.08 51.53 6.49
CA MET A 1 -12.74 51.01 5.26
C MET A 1 -13.13 52.24 4.44
N GLU A 2 -12.58 52.37 3.25
CA GLU A 2 -12.90 53.50 2.40
C GLU A 2 -14.23 53.24 1.70
N ASP A 3 -15.16 54.19 1.80
CA ASP A 3 -16.42 54.22 1.04
C ASP A 3 -16.13 54.28 -0.47
N ARG A 4 -15.99 53.15 -1.12
CA ARG A 4 -15.66 53.11 -2.55
C ARG A 4 -16.77 52.44 -3.35
N GLN A 5 -17.37 53.21 -4.26
CA GLN A 5 -18.15 52.68 -5.36
C GLN A 5 -17.22 52.28 -6.47
N VAL A 6 -17.46 51.12 -7.06
CA VAL A 6 -16.76 50.67 -8.29
C VAL A 6 -17.63 50.98 -9.50
N GLN A 7 -17.15 51.82 -10.41
CA GLN A 7 -17.79 52.14 -11.68
C GLN A 7 -16.87 51.65 -12.82
N VAL A 8 -17.39 50.78 -13.70
CA VAL A 8 -16.61 50.19 -14.80
C VAL A 8 -17.45 50.16 -16.05
N GLU A 9 -16.91 50.74 -17.12
CA GLU A 9 -17.50 50.70 -18.46
C GLU A 9 -16.51 50.00 -19.42
N ILE A 10 -16.97 48.90 -20.04
CA ILE A 10 -16.17 48.06 -20.90
C ILE A 10 -16.87 47.94 -22.26
N GLY A 11 -16.22 48.40 -23.31
CA GLY A 11 -16.82 48.41 -24.67
C GLY A 11 -17.06 47.04 -25.27
N ARG A 12 -16.38 46.00 -24.77
CA ARG A 12 -16.49 44.61 -25.28
C ARG A 12 -16.74 43.65 -24.13
N ASN A 13 -15.92 42.62 -24.03
CA ASN A 13 -16.06 41.56 -23.03
C ASN A 13 -15.30 41.89 -21.75
N LEU A 14 -15.88 41.51 -20.61
CA LEU A 14 -15.23 41.43 -19.32
C LEU A 14 -14.88 39.96 -19.04
N HIS A 15 -13.63 39.66 -18.82
CA HIS A 15 -13.16 38.35 -18.42
C HIS A 15 -12.39 38.45 -17.09
N LEU A 16 -12.85 37.71 -16.11
CA LEU A 16 -12.18 37.57 -14.80
C LEU A 16 -11.90 36.07 -14.56
N GLU A 17 -10.65 35.75 -14.31
CA GLU A 17 -10.23 34.36 -14.07
C GLU A 17 -9.30 34.30 -12.87
N SER A 18 -9.61 33.41 -11.93
CA SER A 18 -8.71 33.05 -10.84
C SER A 18 -7.72 32.01 -11.33
N LEU A 19 -6.46 32.26 -11.06
CA LEU A 19 -5.39 31.31 -11.34
C LEU A 19 -5.15 30.43 -10.12
N GLN A 20 -4.77 29.17 -10.38
CA GLN A 20 -4.38 28.24 -9.32
C GLN A 20 -2.87 28.28 -9.13
N ASP A 21 -2.45 28.36 -7.88
CA ASP A 21 -1.08 28.06 -7.51
C ASP A 21 -0.87 26.56 -7.58
N ARG A 22 0.26 26.14 -8.13
CA ARG A 22 0.60 24.75 -8.30
C ARG A 22 1.94 24.43 -7.67
N GLU A 23 1.95 23.37 -6.85
CA GLU A 23 3.16 22.84 -6.25
C GLU A 23 3.24 21.34 -6.49
N ILE A 24 4.34 20.87 -7.08
CA ILE A 24 4.60 19.46 -7.33
C ILE A 24 5.86 19.06 -6.58
N TYR A 25 5.77 17.96 -5.83
CA TYR A 25 6.90 17.36 -5.17
C TYR A 25 7.04 15.90 -5.62
N ASP A 26 8.22 15.52 -6.10
CA ASP A 26 8.57 14.12 -6.42
C ASP A 26 9.97 13.83 -5.84
N SER A 27 10.04 12.90 -4.91
CA SER A 27 11.28 12.47 -4.29
C SER A 27 11.38 10.96 -4.34
N ARG A 28 12.55 10.46 -4.69
CA ARG A 28 12.89 9.04 -4.69
C ARG A 28 14.15 8.84 -3.88
N ASN A 29 13.99 8.15 -2.77
CA ASN A 29 15.09 7.80 -1.88
C ASN A 29 15.33 6.29 -1.98
N THR A 30 16.58 5.91 -2.13
CA THR A 30 17.04 4.52 -2.01
C THR A 30 18.06 4.47 -0.90
N GLY A 31 17.82 3.63 0.09
CA GLY A 31 18.69 3.44 1.23
C GLY A 31 19.00 1.96 1.41
N GLY A 32 20.15 1.68 1.97
CA GLY A 32 20.52 0.32 2.31
C GLY A 32 21.65 0.33 3.35
N GLY A 33 21.72 -0.72 4.12
CA GLY A 33 22.76 -0.91 5.13
C GLY A 33 23.16 -2.37 5.24
N PHE A 34 24.40 -2.58 5.60
CA PHE A 34 24.94 -3.91 5.87
C PHE A 34 25.69 -3.89 7.19
N SER A 35 25.54 -4.93 7.99
CA SER A 35 26.20 -5.06 9.29
C SER A 35 26.65 -6.49 9.51
N VAL A 36 27.86 -6.66 10.03
CA VAL A 36 28.40 -7.94 10.47
C VAL A 36 28.84 -7.82 11.92
N SER A 37 28.41 -8.76 12.74
CA SER A 37 28.79 -8.85 14.13
C SER A 37 29.49 -10.18 14.40
N VAL A 38 30.63 -10.13 15.07
CA VAL A 38 31.40 -11.31 15.48
C VAL A 38 31.59 -11.22 16.99
N GLY A 39 31.10 -12.21 17.72
CA GLY A 39 31.24 -12.23 19.20
C GLY A 39 30.69 -13.50 19.81
N GLY A 40 31.27 -13.93 20.95
CA GLY A 40 30.77 -15.10 21.69
C GLY A 40 30.80 -16.42 20.91
N GLY A 41 31.67 -16.55 19.90
CA GLY A 41 31.75 -17.75 19.07
C GLY A 41 30.72 -17.82 17.95
N HIS A 42 29.99 -16.72 17.70
CA HIS A 42 28.97 -16.62 16.66
C HIS A 42 29.28 -15.48 15.67
N VAL A 43 28.88 -15.68 14.44
CA VAL A 43 28.87 -14.65 13.40
C VAL A 43 27.43 -14.38 13.02
N SER A 44 27.06 -13.12 12.92
CA SER A 44 25.77 -12.71 12.37
C SER A 44 25.96 -11.59 11.36
N GLY A 45 25.25 -11.68 10.25
CA GLY A 45 25.21 -10.67 9.21
C GLY A 45 23.77 -10.24 8.97
N SER A 46 23.56 -8.97 8.74
CA SER A 46 22.25 -8.46 8.31
C SER A 46 22.45 -7.32 7.33
N GLY A 47 21.52 -7.20 6.40
CA GLY A 47 21.49 -6.11 5.45
C GLY A 47 20.06 -5.76 5.10
N SER A 48 19.85 -4.53 4.65
CA SER A 48 18.56 -4.11 4.13
C SER A 48 18.75 -3.18 2.96
N ALA A 49 17.81 -3.23 2.04
CA ALA A 49 17.67 -2.27 0.97
C ALA A 49 16.21 -1.82 0.93
N GLN A 50 15.99 -0.51 0.88
CA GLN A 50 14.66 0.05 0.80
C GLN A 50 14.62 1.18 -0.21
N LYS A 51 13.47 1.30 -0.87
CA LYS A 51 13.16 2.36 -1.81
C LYS A 51 11.90 3.07 -1.34
N GLN A 52 11.95 4.38 -1.27
CA GLN A 52 10.81 5.22 -0.91
C GLN A 52 10.55 6.23 -2.03
N ILE A 53 9.30 6.34 -2.43
CA ILE A 53 8.83 7.30 -3.42
C ILE A 53 7.79 8.17 -2.73
N LEU A 54 8.05 9.47 -2.71
CA LEU A 54 7.14 10.45 -2.13
C LEU A 54 6.72 11.44 -3.20
N ARG A 55 5.43 11.52 -3.48
CA ARG A 55 4.83 12.42 -4.47
C ARG A 55 3.75 13.26 -3.84
N SER A 56 3.70 14.54 -4.23
CA SER A 56 2.62 15.44 -3.89
C SER A 56 2.28 16.33 -5.08
N ASP A 57 1.00 16.58 -5.27
CA ASP A 57 0.46 17.52 -6.26
C ASP A 57 -0.56 18.40 -5.54
N TYR A 58 -0.36 19.71 -5.60
CA TYR A 58 -1.22 20.73 -5.03
C TYR A 58 -1.58 21.74 -6.11
N GLU A 59 -2.86 22.01 -6.26
CA GLU A 59 -3.40 22.98 -7.20
C GLU A 59 -4.62 23.63 -6.58
N SER A 60 -4.50 24.92 -6.22
CA SER A 60 -5.56 25.65 -5.53
C SER A 60 -5.52 27.12 -5.84
N VAL A 61 -6.71 27.72 -6.00
CA VAL A 61 -6.83 29.18 -5.96
C VAL A 61 -6.53 29.65 -4.56
N THR A 62 -5.46 30.43 -4.38
CA THR A 62 -5.06 31.02 -3.11
C THR A 62 -5.54 32.44 -2.93
N GLU A 63 -5.69 33.18 -4.05
CA GLU A 63 -6.26 34.50 -4.13
C GLU A 63 -7.29 34.53 -5.25
N GLN A 64 -8.53 34.86 -4.90
CA GLN A 64 -9.61 34.91 -5.87
C GLN A 64 -9.58 36.19 -6.67
N ALA A 65 -9.50 36.07 -7.99
CA ALA A 65 -9.62 37.22 -8.88
C ALA A 65 -11.03 37.82 -8.79
N GLY A 66 -11.12 39.11 -8.88
CA GLY A 66 -12.44 39.75 -8.81
C GLY A 66 -12.43 41.25 -8.86
N ILE A 67 -13.63 41.80 -8.92
CA ILE A 67 -13.90 43.24 -8.67
C ILE A 67 -14.50 43.30 -7.27
N TYR A 68 -13.86 44.06 -6.40
CA TYR A 68 -14.25 44.22 -4.99
C TYR A 68 -14.70 45.65 -4.71
N ALA A 69 -16.00 45.81 -4.50
CA ALA A 69 -16.63 47.07 -4.11
C ALA A 69 -16.93 47.09 -2.62
N GLY A 70 -16.82 48.25 -2.01
CA GLY A 70 -17.20 48.48 -0.62
C GLY A 70 -18.71 48.68 -0.46
N ASP A 71 -19.10 49.42 0.59
CA ASP A 71 -20.49 49.67 0.97
C ASP A 71 -21.28 50.60 0.02
N GLN A 72 -20.62 51.22 -0.99
CA GLN A 72 -21.26 52.01 -2.04
C GLN A 72 -21.58 51.16 -3.32
N GLY A 73 -21.20 49.86 -3.33
CA GLY A 73 -21.59 48.96 -4.38
C GLY A 73 -20.86 49.10 -5.71
N PHE A 74 -21.37 48.49 -6.72
CA PHE A 74 -20.80 48.51 -8.08
C PHE A 74 -21.84 48.90 -9.15
N GLN A 75 -21.35 49.56 -10.18
CA GLN A 75 -22.05 49.86 -11.42
C GLN A 75 -21.14 49.41 -12.59
N ILE A 76 -21.44 48.28 -13.16
CA ILE A 76 -20.59 47.66 -14.20
C ILE A 76 -21.42 47.53 -15.47
N GLN A 77 -20.90 48.03 -16.60
CA GLN A 77 -21.46 47.92 -17.90
C GLN A 77 -20.45 47.28 -18.85
N ALA A 78 -20.76 46.09 -19.38
CA ALA A 78 -19.96 45.41 -20.36
C ALA A 78 -20.70 45.32 -21.71
N GLY A 79 -20.06 45.74 -22.79
CA GLY A 79 -20.67 45.77 -24.13
C GLY A 79 -20.99 44.37 -24.70
N GLY A 80 -20.19 43.40 -24.40
CA GLY A 80 -20.32 42.01 -24.81
C GLY A 80 -20.59 41.05 -23.65
N ASN A 81 -19.89 39.93 -23.63
CA ASN A 81 -20.02 38.90 -22.58
C ASN A 81 -19.26 39.30 -21.32
N THR A 82 -19.85 39.04 -20.16
CA THR A 82 -19.12 38.94 -18.88
C THR A 82 -18.88 37.49 -18.58
N HIS A 83 -17.61 37.09 -18.43
CA HIS A 83 -17.22 35.73 -18.09
C HIS A 83 -16.44 35.71 -16.77
N LEU A 84 -16.86 34.83 -15.84
CA LEU A 84 -16.23 34.63 -14.56
C LEU A 84 -15.76 33.17 -14.46
N LYS A 85 -14.46 32.93 -14.25
CA LYS A 85 -13.93 31.60 -13.97
C LYS A 85 -13.29 31.58 -12.60
N GLY A 86 -13.95 30.95 -11.63
CA GLY A 86 -13.56 30.98 -10.23
C GLY A 86 -13.43 32.40 -9.65
N ALA A 87 -14.03 33.39 -10.26
CA ALA A 87 -13.84 34.82 -9.97
C ALA A 87 -15.13 35.46 -9.48
N VAL A 88 -15.00 36.58 -8.80
CA VAL A 88 -16.15 37.25 -8.20
C VAL A 88 -16.29 38.73 -8.59
N ILE A 89 -17.53 39.21 -8.61
CA ILE A 89 -17.87 40.63 -8.46
C ILE A 89 -18.50 40.77 -7.09
N HIS A 90 -17.68 41.18 -6.13
CA HIS A 90 -18.04 41.27 -4.71
C HIS A 90 -18.41 42.67 -4.32
N SER A 91 -19.36 42.81 -3.39
CA SER A 91 -19.73 44.07 -2.78
C SER A 91 -20.23 43.84 -1.35
N ASP A 92 -19.86 44.75 -0.46
CA ASP A 92 -20.39 44.86 0.90
C ASP A 92 -21.68 45.69 0.98
N ALA A 93 -22.09 46.28 -0.14
CA ALA A 93 -23.28 47.13 -0.22
C ALA A 93 -24.59 46.33 -0.25
N PRO A 94 -25.71 46.94 0.13
CA PRO A 94 -27.04 46.39 -0.13
C PRO A 94 -27.28 46.17 -1.63
N ALA A 95 -28.15 45.23 -1.96
CA ALA A 95 -28.39 44.75 -3.34
C ALA A 95 -28.80 45.91 -4.31
N GLU A 96 -29.50 46.93 -3.82
CA GLU A 96 -29.97 48.05 -4.61
C GLU A 96 -28.85 48.93 -5.15
N LYS A 97 -27.67 48.87 -4.55
CA LYS A 97 -26.49 49.60 -5.00
C LYS A 97 -25.64 48.84 -6.02
N ASN A 98 -25.97 47.59 -6.27
CA ASN A 98 -25.19 46.70 -7.15
C ASN A 98 -25.91 46.50 -8.48
N ARG A 99 -25.25 46.85 -9.56
CA ARG A 99 -25.79 46.68 -10.92
C ARG A 99 -24.70 46.18 -11.89
N LEU A 100 -24.98 45.08 -12.55
CA LEU A 100 -24.25 44.58 -13.73
C LEU A 100 -25.17 44.65 -14.93
N GLU A 101 -24.72 45.30 -16.00
CA GLU A 101 -25.35 45.25 -17.31
C GLU A 101 -24.37 44.68 -18.33
N THR A 102 -24.75 43.61 -19.03
CA THR A 102 -23.88 42.89 -19.96
C THR A 102 -24.66 42.34 -21.13
N GLY A 103 -24.00 42.06 -22.26
CA GLY A 103 -24.62 41.36 -23.39
C GLY A 103 -25.09 39.97 -22.95
N THR A 104 -24.18 39.13 -22.52
CA THR A 104 -24.44 37.82 -21.95
C THR A 104 -23.58 37.62 -20.69
N LEU A 105 -23.91 36.61 -19.86
CA LEU A 105 -23.17 36.25 -18.67
C LEU A 105 -22.86 34.76 -18.69
N SER A 106 -21.60 34.39 -18.49
CA SER A 106 -21.17 33.02 -18.34
C SER A 106 -20.23 32.88 -17.14
N TRP A 107 -20.22 31.70 -16.53
CA TRP A 107 -19.34 31.43 -15.39
C TRP A 107 -18.95 29.96 -15.29
N GLU A 108 -17.81 29.74 -14.68
CA GLU A 108 -17.24 28.42 -14.35
C GLU A 108 -16.66 28.47 -12.95
N ASP A 109 -16.87 27.43 -12.19
CA ASP A 109 -16.19 27.23 -10.92
C ASP A 109 -14.82 26.60 -11.18
N VAL A 110 -13.88 26.75 -10.25
CA VAL A 110 -12.54 26.15 -10.35
C VAL A 110 -12.39 25.10 -9.25
N GLU A 111 -12.11 23.87 -9.66
CA GLU A 111 -11.84 22.77 -8.76
C GLU A 111 -10.40 22.83 -8.24
N ASN A 112 -10.25 22.87 -6.92
CA ASN A 112 -8.96 22.80 -6.24
C ASN A 112 -8.69 21.36 -5.80
N ARG A 113 -7.44 20.93 -5.92
CA ARG A 113 -7.03 19.55 -5.59
C ARG A 113 -5.71 19.57 -4.84
N ALA A 114 -5.61 18.73 -3.83
CA ALA A 114 -4.36 18.44 -3.16
C ALA A 114 -4.28 16.95 -2.90
N SER A 115 -3.14 16.34 -3.21
CA SER A 115 -2.91 14.93 -2.95
C SER A 115 -1.45 14.67 -2.61
N TYR A 116 -1.21 13.65 -1.79
CA TYR A 116 0.11 13.10 -1.61
C TYR A 116 0.06 11.59 -1.51
N LYS A 117 1.17 10.94 -1.88
CA LYS A 117 1.38 9.50 -1.73
C LYS A 117 2.85 9.23 -1.41
N ALA A 118 3.08 8.50 -0.34
CA ALA A 118 4.37 7.94 0.00
C ALA A 118 4.27 6.42 -0.12
N ASP A 119 4.97 5.86 -1.09
CA ASP A 119 5.11 4.42 -1.28
C ASP A 119 6.48 3.98 -0.79
N GLY A 120 6.55 2.81 -0.18
CA GLY A 120 7.81 2.20 0.21
C GLY A 120 7.84 0.72 -0.16
N GLU A 121 9.01 0.27 -0.56
CA GLU A 121 9.35 -1.13 -0.80
C GLU A 121 10.66 -1.41 -0.11
N GLY A 122 10.78 -2.56 0.55
CA GLY A 122 11.99 -2.93 1.25
C GLY A 122 12.21 -4.43 1.23
N VAL A 123 13.48 -4.81 1.17
CA VAL A 123 13.93 -6.18 1.38
C VAL A 123 15.04 -6.17 2.42
N ALA A 124 15.08 -7.17 3.25
CA ALA A 124 16.15 -7.34 4.21
C ALA A 124 16.64 -8.78 4.22
N PHE A 125 17.88 -8.92 4.61
CA PHE A 125 18.54 -10.20 4.79
C PHE A 125 19.09 -10.31 6.19
N SER A 126 18.95 -11.48 6.83
CA SER A 126 19.61 -11.77 8.10
C SER A 126 20.01 -13.23 8.17
N ALA A 127 21.27 -13.45 8.53
CA ALA A 127 21.81 -14.78 8.78
C ALA A 127 22.63 -14.78 10.08
N THR A 128 22.60 -15.88 10.80
CA THR A 128 23.40 -16.07 12.03
C THR A 128 23.83 -17.52 12.17
N THR A 129 25.03 -17.72 12.67
CA THR A 129 25.53 -19.04 13.07
C THR A 129 25.06 -19.43 14.49
N ARG A 130 24.30 -18.59 15.16
CA ARG A 130 23.75 -18.84 16.48
C ARG A 130 22.59 -19.83 16.38
N THR A 131 22.64 -20.88 17.18
CA THR A 131 21.58 -21.88 17.28
C THR A 131 20.95 -21.83 18.67
N GLY A 132 19.63 -21.98 18.77
CA GLY A 132 18.93 -22.07 20.06
C GLY A 132 17.70 -21.20 20.20
N GLN A 133 17.23 -21.01 21.43
CA GLN A 133 15.97 -20.35 21.76
C GLN A 133 15.92 -18.85 21.35
N GLU A 134 17.07 -18.16 21.35
CA GLU A 134 17.14 -16.76 20.89
C GLU A 134 16.97 -16.61 19.37
N ASP A 135 17.31 -17.65 18.64
CA ASP A 135 17.18 -17.70 17.19
C ASP A 135 15.70 -17.88 16.76
N ARG A 136 14.91 -18.58 17.56
CA ARG A 136 13.45 -18.72 17.33
C ARG A 136 12.68 -17.40 17.47
N ARG A 137 13.21 -16.42 18.24
CA ARG A 137 12.57 -15.11 18.41
C ARG A 137 12.65 -14.20 17.19
N LYS A 138 13.46 -14.58 16.19
CA LYS A 138 13.68 -13.83 14.95
C LYS A 138 13.39 -14.64 13.69
N LEU A 139 12.55 -15.68 13.81
CA LEU A 139 12.18 -16.51 12.64
C LEU A 139 11.69 -15.68 11.47
N ASN A 140 10.89 -14.65 11.74
CA ASN A 140 10.35 -13.73 10.76
C ASN A 140 11.36 -12.72 10.18
N GLU A 141 12.61 -12.75 10.64
CA GLU A 141 13.71 -11.89 10.16
C GLU A 141 14.90 -12.73 9.69
N ARG A 142 14.68 -13.95 9.20
CA ARG A 142 15.71 -14.86 8.70
C ARG A 142 15.67 -14.99 7.18
N GLY A 143 16.86 -15.23 6.60
CA GLY A 143 16.97 -15.33 5.14
C GLY A 143 16.75 -14.00 4.45
N LEU A 144 16.27 -14.02 3.23
CA LEU A 144 15.87 -12.86 2.46
C LEU A 144 14.36 -12.65 2.62
N TYR A 145 13.95 -11.58 3.23
CA TYR A 145 12.55 -11.32 3.54
C TYR A 145 12.12 -9.89 3.15
N PRO A 146 10.85 -9.69 2.75
CA PRO A 146 10.33 -8.37 2.49
C PRO A 146 10.19 -7.56 3.79
N GLU A 147 10.48 -6.25 3.71
CA GLU A 147 10.23 -5.33 4.81
C GLU A 147 8.89 -4.62 4.66
N VAL A 148 8.18 -4.45 5.78
CA VAL A 148 6.94 -3.68 5.81
C VAL A 148 7.32 -2.20 5.80
N VAL A 149 7.10 -1.53 4.66
CA VAL A 149 7.23 -0.08 4.52
C VAL A 149 5.87 0.47 4.16
N SER A 150 5.14 0.98 5.13
CA SER A 150 3.75 1.39 4.93
C SER A 150 3.60 2.46 3.88
N THR A 151 2.67 2.23 2.96
CA THR A 151 2.18 3.25 2.03
C THR A 151 1.21 4.15 2.77
N VAL A 152 1.41 5.46 2.71
CA VAL A 152 0.46 6.44 3.22
C VAL A 152 0.10 7.45 2.15
N LYS A 153 -1.14 7.91 2.16
CA LYS A 153 -1.65 8.90 1.20
C LYS A 153 -2.67 9.83 1.84
N GLY A 154 -2.90 10.94 1.17
CA GLY A 154 -3.95 11.89 1.54
C GLY A 154 -4.47 12.60 0.31
N ARG A 155 -5.72 13.05 0.37
CA ARG A 155 -6.38 13.83 -0.68
C ARG A 155 -7.31 14.86 -0.04
N ALA A 156 -7.37 16.04 -0.63
CA ALA A 156 -8.35 17.06 -0.30
C ALA A 156 -8.82 17.73 -1.59
N GLU A 157 -10.07 18.14 -1.62
CA GLU A 157 -10.69 18.82 -2.73
C GLU A 157 -11.57 19.95 -2.21
N SER A 158 -11.64 21.03 -2.98
CA SER A 158 -12.59 22.12 -2.75
C SER A 158 -12.92 22.79 -4.07
N THR A 159 -13.91 23.70 -4.06
CA THR A 159 -14.32 24.40 -5.29
C THR A 159 -14.34 25.89 -5.04
N THR A 160 -13.52 26.64 -5.75
CA THR A 160 -13.62 28.11 -5.79
C THR A 160 -14.73 28.52 -6.75
N LYS A 161 -15.79 29.08 -6.20
CA LYS A 161 -17.00 29.40 -6.95
C LYS A 161 -16.92 30.75 -7.63
N ALA A 162 -17.34 30.79 -8.88
CA ALA A 162 -17.64 32.05 -9.54
C ALA A 162 -18.93 32.67 -8.96
N GLY A 163 -18.96 33.97 -8.80
CA GLY A 163 -20.15 34.59 -8.20
C GLY A 163 -20.23 36.10 -8.37
N ILE A 164 -21.44 36.62 -8.18
CA ILE A 164 -21.72 38.06 -8.16
C ILE A 164 -22.60 38.35 -6.96
N SER A 165 -22.22 39.32 -6.10
CA SER A 165 -23.00 39.76 -4.95
C SER A 165 -24.45 40.11 -5.33
N ALA A 166 -25.35 40.04 -4.36
CA ALA A 166 -26.76 40.38 -4.58
C ALA A 166 -26.90 41.78 -5.25
N GLY A 167 -27.76 41.86 -6.25
CA GLY A 167 -27.98 43.07 -7.05
C GLY A 167 -28.66 42.79 -8.35
N SER A 168 -28.89 43.84 -9.16
CA SER A 168 -29.53 43.77 -10.49
C SER A 168 -28.52 43.27 -11.52
N ILE A 169 -28.89 42.21 -12.27
CA ILE A 169 -28.15 41.71 -13.42
C ILE A 169 -29.05 41.86 -14.63
N ILE A 170 -28.64 42.66 -15.61
CA ILE A 170 -29.36 42.95 -16.83
C ILE A 170 -28.63 42.31 -18.01
N ILE A 171 -29.26 41.33 -18.63
CA ILE A 171 -28.76 40.64 -19.83
C ILE A 171 -29.41 41.28 -21.03
N ARG A 172 -28.64 41.92 -21.90
CA ARG A 172 -29.20 42.61 -23.10
C ARG A 172 -29.48 41.63 -24.24
N GLU A 173 -28.69 40.56 -24.35
CA GLU A 173 -28.81 39.56 -25.41
C GLU A 173 -29.38 38.25 -24.83
N GLY A 174 -30.60 38.35 -24.27
CA GLY A 174 -31.24 37.22 -23.58
C GLY A 174 -31.40 35.97 -24.46
N GLU A 175 -31.58 36.12 -25.77
CA GLU A 175 -31.68 35.00 -26.70
C GLU A 175 -30.38 34.20 -26.85
N LYS A 176 -29.23 34.83 -26.55
CA LYS A 176 -27.90 34.19 -26.55
C LYS A 176 -27.47 33.72 -25.18
N GLN A 177 -28.23 33.98 -24.13
CA GLN A 177 -27.91 33.59 -22.76
C GLN A 177 -28.13 32.11 -22.57
N VAL A 178 -27.05 31.34 -22.28
CA VAL A 178 -27.10 29.89 -22.14
C VAL A 178 -27.37 29.50 -20.68
N GLN A 179 -26.61 30.02 -19.75
CA GLN A 179 -26.72 29.69 -18.35
C GLN A 179 -27.85 30.46 -17.66
N LEU A 180 -28.56 29.76 -16.76
CA LEU A 180 -29.66 30.40 -16.03
C LEU A 180 -29.10 31.28 -14.91
N VAL A 181 -29.22 32.61 -14.99
CA VAL A 181 -28.69 33.58 -14.04
C VAL A 181 -29.10 33.29 -12.57
N LYS A 182 -30.28 32.65 -12.39
CA LYS A 182 -30.73 32.21 -11.05
C LYS A 182 -29.85 31.14 -10.37
N GLN A 183 -29.01 30.44 -11.16
CA GLN A 183 -28.08 29.41 -10.65
C GLN A 183 -26.72 30.00 -10.26
N LEU A 184 -26.48 31.27 -10.62
CA LEU A 184 -25.23 31.94 -10.24
C LEU A 184 -25.10 32.03 -8.72
N ASN A 185 -23.93 31.74 -8.21
CA ASN A 185 -23.61 31.93 -6.79
C ASN A 185 -23.69 33.41 -6.40
N ARG A 186 -24.46 33.69 -5.35
CA ARG A 186 -24.64 35.05 -4.82
C ARG A 186 -23.91 35.29 -3.49
N ASP A 187 -23.36 34.21 -2.91
CA ASP A 187 -22.49 34.28 -1.74
C ASP A 187 -21.03 34.39 -2.16
N THR A 188 -20.63 35.63 -2.42
CA THR A 188 -19.27 35.97 -2.84
C THR A 188 -18.27 36.07 -1.67
N LYS A 189 -18.75 36.07 -0.42
CA LYS A 189 -17.89 36.08 0.78
C LYS A 189 -17.26 34.71 1.05
N ASN A 190 -18.00 33.64 0.75
CA ASN A 190 -17.59 32.26 0.96
C ASN A 190 -17.25 31.53 -0.35
N SER A 191 -16.98 32.28 -1.42
CA SER A 191 -16.70 31.71 -2.75
C SER A 191 -15.29 31.19 -2.90
N LEU A 192 -14.29 31.77 -2.23
CA LEU A 192 -12.93 31.26 -2.16
C LEU A 192 -12.86 30.13 -1.15
N GLN A 193 -12.70 28.92 -1.61
CA GLN A 193 -12.48 27.74 -0.78
C GLN A 193 -11.06 27.23 -1.01
N LYS A 194 -10.09 28.00 -0.52
CA LYS A 194 -8.68 27.66 -0.57
C LYS A 194 -8.42 26.34 0.16
N LEU A 195 -7.67 25.44 -0.47
CA LEU A 195 -7.16 24.26 0.21
C LEU A 195 -5.98 24.63 1.12
N ALA A 196 -5.99 24.05 2.31
CA ALA A 196 -4.78 24.01 3.11
C ALA A 196 -3.76 23.07 2.46
N THR A 197 -2.48 23.36 2.60
CA THR A 197 -1.42 22.45 2.22
C THR A 197 -1.52 21.19 3.08
N ILE A 198 -1.91 20.07 2.48
CA ILE A 198 -2.03 18.77 3.18
C ILE A 198 -0.72 17.97 3.17
N PHE A 199 0.25 18.40 2.35
CA PHE A 199 1.54 17.76 2.25
C PHE A 199 2.54 18.45 3.17
N ASP A 200 3.11 17.67 4.07
CA ASP A 200 4.22 17.99 4.93
C ASP A 200 5.09 16.73 5.00
N LYS A 201 6.29 16.81 4.50
CA LYS A 201 7.19 15.65 4.38
C LYS A 201 7.43 14.97 5.73
N GLU A 202 7.66 15.75 6.79
CA GLU A 202 7.94 15.22 8.13
C GLU A 202 6.71 14.50 8.69
N LYS A 203 5.54 15.10 8.61
CA LYS A 203 4.28 14.50 9.04
C LYS A 203 3.91 13.24 8.24
N VAL A 204 4.24 13.20 6.94
CA VAL A 204 4.02 12.02 6.11
C VAL A 204 4.94 10.88 6.56
N GLN A 205 6.20 11.16 6.88
CA GLN A 205 7.14 10.18 7.42
C GLN A 205 6.72 9.69 8.80
N GLU A 206 6.37 10.59 9.72
CA GLU A 206 5.82 10.24 11.04
C GLU A 206 4.58 9.34 10.92
N LYS A 207 3.70 9.64 9.96
CA LYS A 207 2.52 8.81 9.69
C LYS A 207 2.89 7.40 9.18
N GLN A 208 3.90 7.29 8.31
CA GLN A 208 4.39 5.98 7.86
C GLN A 208 4.97 5.17 9.03
N GLU A 209 5.79 5.79 9.87
CA GLU A 209 6.36 5.16 11.06
C GLU A 209 5.26 4.70 12.03
N LEU A 210 4.26 5.56 12.27
CA LEU A 210 3.11 5.21 13.12
C LEU A 210 2.36 3.99 12.58
N VAL A 211 2.04 3.95 11.29
CA VAL A 211 1.33 2.81 10.69
C VAL A 211 2.18 1.54 10.74
N ASN A 212 3.50 1.63 10.53
CA ASN A 212 4.42 0.50 10.65
C ASN A 212 4.43 -0.05 12.09
N GLU A 213 4.58 0.81 13.10
CA GLU A 213 4.61 0.38 14.50
C GLU A 213 3.26 -0.16 14.97
N LEU A 214 2.16 0.45 14.54
CA LEU A 214 0.83 -0.09 14.82
C LEU A 214 0.61 -1.45 14.15
N SER A 215 1.05 -1.63 12.90
CA SER A 215 0.99 -2.93 12.22
C SER A 215 1.72 -4.01 13.03
N LYS A 216 2.91 -3.70 13.52
CA LYS A 216 3.72 -4.61 14.33
C LYS A 216 3.06 -4.94 15.66
N VAL A 217 2.61 -3.93 16.41
CA VAL A 217 2.03 -4.10 17.74
C VAL A 217 0.67 -4.81 17.66
N GLY A 218 -0.20 -4.40 16.74
CA GLY A 218 -1.55 -4.94 16.62
C GLY A 218 -1.58 -6.39 16.12
N ASN A 219 -0.74 -6.75 15.13
CA ASN A 219 -0.67 -8.14 14.67
C ASN A 219 -0.11 -9.07 15.76
N ARG A 220 0.83 -8.61 16.58
CA ARG A 220 1.27 -9.33 17.79
C ARG A 220 0.14 -9.49 18.80
N ALA A 221 -0.69 -8.45 18.98
CA ALA A 221 -1.84 -8.51 19.87
C ALA A 221 -2.85 -9.57 19.41
N ILE A 222 -3.12 -9.66 18.10
CA ILE A 222 -3.99 -10.69 17.52
C ILE A 222 -3.40 -12.08 17.78
N HIS A 223 -2.10 -12.26 17.57
CA HIS A 223 -1.43 -13.54 17.84
C HIS A 223 -1.56 -13.96 19.31
N GLU A 224 -1.29 -13.05 20.26
CA GLU A 224 -1.43 -13.34 21.70
C GLU A 224 -2.89 -13.64 22.09
N LEU A 225 -3.86 -12.90 21.52
CA LEU A 225 -5.27 -13.15 21.73
C LEU A 225 -5.67 -14.54 21.20
N ALA A 226 -5.24 -14.88 19.98
CA ALA A 226 -5.49 -16.18 19.37
C ALA A 226 -4.93 -17.32 20.23
N ALA A 227 -3.69 -17.17 20.74
CA ALA A 227 -3.06 -18.15 21.62
C ALA A 227 -3.86 -18.34 22.93
N ARG A 228 -4.37 -17.25 23.53
CA ARG A 228 -5.20 -17.31 24.75
C ARG A 228 -6.58 -17.93 24.54
N LYS A 229 -7.19 -17.67 23.37
CA LYS A 229 -8.53 -18.16 23.01
C LYS A 229 -8.47 -19.55 22.36
N GLY A 230 -7.28 -20.05 22.03
CA GLY A 230 -7.09 -21.32 21.33
C GLY A 230 -7.45 -21.30 19.85
N TRP A 231 -7.45 -20.11 19.22
CA TRP A 231 -7.73 -19.96 17.79
C TRP A 231 -6.57 -20.53 16.96
N GLN A 232 -6.93 -21.28 15.94
CA GLN A 232 -5.95 -21.84 15.01
C GLN A 232 -5.61 -20.83 13.91
N GLU A 233 -4.46 -21.01 13.26
CA GLU A 233 -4.12 -20.27 12.04
C GLU A 233 -5.18 -20.53 10.97
N GLY A 234 -5.67 -19.45 10.34
CA GLY A 234 -6.72 -19.52 9.33
C GLY A 234 -8.11 -19.84 9.88
N SER A 235 -8.33 -19.81 11.21
CA SER A 235 -9.67 -19.91 11.78
C SER A 235 -10.50 -18.66 11.50
N ASP A 236 -11.83 -18.81 11.49
CA ASP A 236 -12.76 -17.72 11.19
C ASP A 236 -12.56 -16.51 12.12
N GLU A 237 -12.34 -16.75 13.41
CA GLU A 237 -12.11 -15.71 14.41
C GLU A 237 -10.80 -14.96 14.14
N LYS A 238 -9.76 -15.66 13.74
CA LYS A 238 -8.47 -15.06 13.46
C LYS A 238 -8.49 -14.29 12.12
N ILE A 239 -9.16 -14.84 11.11
CA ILE A 239 -9.44 -14.16 9.83
C ILE A 239 -10.21 -12.85 10.10
N LEU A 240 -11.24 -12.88 10.94
CA LEU A 240 -12.02 -11.69 11.28
C LEU A 240 -11.17 -10.65 12.03
N ALA A 241 -10.35 -11.08 12.99
CA ALA A 241 -9.46 -10.19 13.73
C ALA A 241 -8.47 -9.46 12.79
N HIS A 242 -7.84 -10.20 11.87
CA HIS A 242 -6.95 -9.60 10.86
C HIS A 242 -7.69 -8.72 9.86
N SER A 243 -8.94 -9.04 9.50
CA SER A 243 -9.79 -8.20 8.65
C SER A 243 -10.09 -6.86 9.31
N ILE A 244 -10.55 -6.86 10.54
CA ILE A 244 -10.87 -5.64 11.30
C ILE A 244 -9.62 -4.76 11.44
N PHE A 245 -8.54 -5.35 11.91
CA PHE A 245 -7.30 -4.62 12.13
C PHE A 245 -6.67 -4.12 10.83
N GLY A 246 -6.72 -4.91 9.77
CA GLY A 246 -6.28 -4.52 8.43
C GLY A 246 -7.07 -3.31 7.90
N GLY A 247 -8.39 -3.29 8.10
CA GLY A 247 -9.25 -2.15 7.76
C GLY A 247 -8.83 -0.87 8.50
N LEU A 248 -8.54 -0.98 9.79
CA LEU A 248 -8.03 0.12 10.61
C LEU A 248 -6.69 0.65 10.08
N LEU A 249 -5.73 -0.23 9.83
CA LEU A 249 -4.42 0.15 9.29
C LEU A 249 -4.54 0.86 7.94
N SER A 250 -5.38 0.32 7.04
CA SER A 250 -5.62 0.93 5.73
C SER A 250 -6.23 2.32 5.86
N SER A 251 -7.21 2.52 6.74
CA SER A 251 -7.81 3.83 7.02
C SER A 251 -6.80 4.84 7.55
N LEU A 252 -5.99 4.43 8.53
CA LEU A 252 -4.92 5.28 9.07
C LEU A 252 -3.88 5.65 7.99
N ALA A 253 -3.59 4.75 7.07
CA ALA A 253 -2.74 5.00 5.92
C ALA A 253 -3.38 5.94 4.87
N GLY A 254 -4.65 6.28 5.01
CA GLY A 254 -5.43 7.08 4.06
C GLY A 254 -5.98 6.26 2.90
N GLY A 255 -5.97 4.93 3.00
CA GLY A 255 -6.56 3.99 2.04
C GLY A 255 -8.01 3.66 2.35
N LYS A 256 -8.59 2.81 1.51
CA LYS A 256 -9.94 2.29 1.71
C LYS A 256 -9.93 1.22 2.80
N ILE A 257 -10.88 1.29 3.70
CA ILE A 257 -11.08 0.27 4.75
C ILE A 257 -11.22 -1.11 4.13
N ALA A 258 -12.06 -1.24 3.09
CA ALA A 258 -12.27 -2.49 2.38
C ALA A 258 -10.96 -3.14 1.88
N THR A 259 -9.99 -2.33 1.38
CA THR A 259 -8.68 -2.84 0.96
C THR A 259 -7.97 -3.55 2.11
N GLY A 260 -7.88 -2.88 3.26
CA GLY A 260 -7.18 -3.43 4.41
C GLY A 260 -7.90 -4.62 5.03
N SER A 261 -9.23 -4.56 5.13
CA SER A 261 -10.03 -5.66 5.67
C SER A 261 -9.89 -6.92 4.81
N LEU A 262 -10.00 -6.79 3.51
CA LEU A 262 -9.84 -7.92 2.59
C LEU A 262 -8.40 -8.47 2.62
N ALA A 263 -7.39 -7.59 2.56
CA ALA A 263 -5.99 -8.02 2.54
C ALA A 263 -5.58 -8.70 3.86
N GLY A 264 -6.06 -8.19 5.01
CA GLY A 264 -5.80 -8.79 6.31
C GLY A 264 -6.46 -10.16 6.46
N GLY A 265 -7.74 -10.28 6.13
CA GLY A 265 -8.48 -11.54 6.22
C GLY A 265 -7.98 -12.60 5.25
N VAL A 266 -7.77 -12.24 3.99
CA VAL A 266 -7.24 -13.16 2.95
C VAL A 266 -5.82 -13.58 3.29
N GLY A 267 -4.97 -12.67 3.80
CA GLY A 267 -3.62 -13.00 4.25
C GLY A 267 -3.63 -14.08 5.32
N GLU A 268 -4.47 -13.95 6.33
CA GLU A 268 -4.61 -14.95 7.40
C GLU A 268 -5.17 -16.29 6.89
N TYR A 269 -6.17 -16.26 6.01
CA TYR A 269 -6.70 -17.45 5.37
C TYR A 269 -5.61 -18.22 4.61
N VAL A 270 -4.79 -17.51 3.84
CA VAL A 270 -3.67 -18.11 3.08
C VAL A 270 -2.64 -18.71 4.00
N ASN A 271 -2.29 -18.03 5.11
CA ASN A 271 -1.36 -18.57 6.10
C ASN A 271 -1.87 -19.90 6.69
N GLY A 272 -3.17 -19.98 7.03
CA GLY A 272 -3.79 -21.22 7.47
C GLY A 272 -3.68 -22.32 6.40
N ARG A 273 -3.97 -22.02 5.14
CA ARG A 273 -3.86 -22.99 4.03
C ARG A 273 -2.44 -23.48 3.79
N ILE A 274 -1.44 -22.59 3.90
CA ILE A 274 -0.02 -22.97 3.79
C ILE A 274 0.35 -23.91 4.94
N LEU A 275 -0.07 -23.58 6.16
CA LEU A 275 0.20 -24.41 7.34
C LEU A 275 -0.42 -25.80 7.21
N ASP A 276 -1.67 -25.88 6.76
CA ASP A 276 -2.38 -27.15 6.54
C ASP A 276 -1.68 -28.00 5.47
N ALA A 277 -1.25 -27.39 4.37
CA ALA A 277 -0.67 -28.09 3.22
C ALA A 277 0.78 -28.52 3.46
N LYS A 278 1.60 -27.69 4.11
CA LYS A 278 3.05 -27.91 4.26
C LYS A 278 3.46 -28.35 5.67
N GLY A 279 2.65 -28.06 6.66
CA GLY A 279 2.92 -28.32 8.06
C GLY A 279 3.83 -27.30 8.74
N LYS A 280 3.77 -27.27 10.07
CA LYS A 280 4.46 -26.28 10.92
C LYS A 280 5.98 -26.26 10.73
N ALA A 281 6.60 -27.42 10.62
CA ALA A 281 8.06 -27.51 10.47
C ALA A 281 8.55 -26.86 9.18
N TRP A 282 7.77 -26.98 8.09
CA TRP A 282 8.09 -26.35 6.83
C TRP A 282 7.93 -24.82 6.91
N VAL A 283 6.83 -24.32 7.49
CA VAL A 283 6.59 -22.88 7.68
C VAL A 283 7.69 -22.24 8.53
N GLU A 284 8.11 -22.88 9.63
CA GLU A 284 9.22 -22.41 10.48
C GLU A 284 10.57 -22.40 9.74
N LYS A 285 10.72 -23.21 8.70
CA LYS A 285 11.94 -23.27 7.90
C LYS A 285 11.96 -22.25 6.77
N HIS A 286 10.80 -21.87 6.23
CA HIS A 286 10.66 -20.99 5.09
C HIS A 286 9.80 -19.73 5.41
N PRO A 287 10.09 -18.99 6.49
CA PRO A 287 9.29 -17.83 6.88
C PRO A 287 9.37 -16.70 5.85
N ASP A 288 10.48 -16.55 5.16
CA ASP A 288 10.72 -15.61 4.07
C ASP A 288 9.78 -15.86 2.90
N LEU A 289 9.62 -17.11 2.49
CA LEU A 289 8.71 -17.48 1.41
C LEU A 289 7.25 -17.26 1.79
N VAL A 290 6.84 -17.62 3.01
CA VAL A 290 5.47 -17.35 3.50
C VAL A 290 5.18 -15.86 3.51
N GLN A 291 6.13 -15.03 3.92
CA GLN A 291 6.02 -13.57 3.87
C GLN A 291 5.92 -13.03 2.43
N ALA A 292 6.72 -13.55 1.51
CA ALA A 292 6.67 -13.17 0.10
C ALA A 292 5.31 -13.51 -0.53
N ILE A 293 4.79 -14.70 -0.27
CA ILE A 293 3.44 -15.11 -0.73
C ILE A 293 2.38 -14.16 -0.18
N SER A 294 2.41 -13.86 1.12
CA SER A 294 1.47 -12.92 1.72
C SER A 294 1.52 -11.53 1.09
N ALA A 295 2.72 -11.01 0.80
CA ALA A 295 2.88 -9.72 0.14
C ALA A 295 2.25 -9.72 -1.27
N VAL A 296 2.47 -10.78 -2.05
CA VAL A 296 1.89 -10.93 -3.39
C VAL A 296 0.37 -11.05 -3.34
N VAL A 297 -0.16 -11.89 -2.46
CA VAL A 297 -1.61 -12.07 -2.26
C VAL A 297 -2.26 -10.76 -1.83
N GLY A 298 -1.69 -10.07 -0.85
CA GLY A 298 -2.19 -8.77 -0.41
C GLY A 298 -2.14 -7.71 -1.51
N SER A 299 -1.09 -7.72 -2.34
CA SER A 299 -0.98 -6.83 -3.51
C SER A 299 -2.09 -7.08 -4.52
N ALA A 300 -2.39 -8.35 -4.81
CA ALA A 300 -3.45 -8.73 -5.74
C ALA A 300 -4.84 -8.35 -5.22
N VAL A 301 -5.12 -8.62 -3.93
CA VAL A 301 -6.35 -8.18 -3.27
C VAL A 301 -6.47 -6.64 -3.32
N GLY A 302 -5.39 -5.94 -3.02
CA GLY A 302 -5.35 -4.48 -3.10
C GLY A 302 -5.54 -3.94 -4.52
N ALA A 303 -5.12 -4.69 -5.56
CA ALA A 303 -5.32 -4.30 -6.96
C ALA A 303 -6.81 -4.22 -7.32
N VAL A 304 -7.65 -5.11 -6.79
CA VAL A 304 -9.10 -5.09 -6.99
C VAL A 304 -9.73 -3.78 -6.51
N THR A 305 -9.18 -3.19 -5.45
CA THR A 305 -9.64 -1.91 -4.88
C THR A 305 -8.86 -0.70 -5.41
N GLY A 306 -7.82 -0.92 -6.22
CA GLY A 306 -6.91 0.10 -6.75
C GLY A 306 -5.81 0.52 -5.77
N GLU A 307 -5.46 -0.31 -4.78
CA GLU A 307 -4.54 0.02 -3.68
C GLU A 307 -3.55 -1.12 -3.37
N SER A 308 -2.87 -1.66 -4.39
CA SER A 308 -1.98 -2.83 -4.29
C SER A 308 -0.93 -2.71 -3.18
N SER A 309 -0.27 -1.56 -3.06
CA SER A 309 0.77 -1.35 -2.03
C SER A 309 0.22 -1.43 -0.60
N ILE A 310 -0.99 -0.88 -0.37
CA ILE A 310 -1.65 -0.95 0.96
C ILE A 310 -2.04 -2.40 1.26
N GLY A 311 -2.66 -3.09 0.30
CA GLY A 311 -3.04 -4.50 0.46
C GLY A 311 -1.82 -5.38 0.76
N SER A 312 -0.73 -5.19 0.02
CA SER A 312 0.55 -5.89 0.25
C SER A 312 1.06 -5.69 1.67
N ASN A 313 1.15 -4.43 2.13
CA ASN A 313 1.68 -4.11 3.46
C ASN A 313 0.81 -4.65 4.59
N VAL A 314 -0.51 -4.63 4.45
CA VAL A 314 -1.43 -5.17 5.47
C VAL A 314 -1.28 -6.70 5.59
N SER A 315 -1.32 -7.42 4.47
CA SER A 315 -1.20 -8.88 4.46
C SER A 315 0.20 -9.33 4.94
N LEU A 316 1.26 -8.71 4.42
CA LEU A 316 2.63 -8.97 4.85
C LEU A 316 2.83 -8.69 6.35
N GLY A 317 2.30 -7.58 6.86
CA GLY A 317 2.36 -7.24 8.28
C GLY A 317 1.67 -8.28 9.15
N GLY A 318 0.49 -8.76 8.73
CA GLY A 318 -0.23 -9.86 9.37
C GLY A 318 0.64 -11.10 9.50
N THR A 319 1.25 -11.56 8.42
CA THR A 319 2.11 -12.74 8.40
C THR A 319 3.38 -12.53 9.20
N LYS A 320 4.10 -11.44 8.97
CA LYS A 320 5.41 -11.18 9.59
C LYS A 320 5.35 -11.10 11.10
N TRP A 321 4.31 -10.51 11.66
CA TRP A 321 4.21 -10.26 13.11
C TRP A 321 3.34 -11.28 13.86
N ASN A 322 2.75 -12.23 13.15
CA ASN A 322 1.94 -13.29 13.72
C ASN A 322 2.76 -14.38 14.44
N GLU A 323 4.02 -14.57 14.10
CA GLU A 323 4.90 -15.61 14.67
C GLU A 323 5.79 -15.13 15.85
N TYR A 324 5.49 -13.96 16.42
CA TYR A 324 6.35 -13.38 17.45
C TYR A 324 6.08 -13.96 18.84
N VAL A 325 7.08 -14.61 19.43
CA VAL A 325 7.07 -15.00 20.85
C VAL A 325 7.65 -13.84 21.68
N GLY A 326 6.79 -13.00 22.23
CA GLY A 326 7.18 -11.83 23.02
C GLY A 326 7.59 -12.13 24.45
N ASN A 327 8.40 -11.23 25.03
CA ASN A 327 8.68 -11.22 26.47
C ASN A 327 7.62 -10.35 27.16
N GLU A 328 6.78 -10.93 28.01
CA GLU A 328 5.60 -10.33 28.66
C GLU A 328 5.86 -9.01 29.44
N LYS A 329 7.11 -8.64 29.69
CA LYS A 329 7.51 -7.48 30.50
C LYS A 329 7.83 -6.21 29.67
N ASN A 330 7.67 -6.24 28.34
CA ASN A 330 7.95 -5.06 27.51
C ASN A 330 6.71 -4.13 27.49
N PRO A 331 6.85 -2.80 27.70
CA PRO A 331 5.75 -1.85 27.61
C PRO A 331 4.98 -1.90 26.28
N ALA A 332 5.64 -2.24 25.17
CA ALA A 332 4.98 -2.47 23.87
C ALA A 332 3.98 -3.63 23.93
N ASN A 333 4.21 -4.64 24.78
CA ASN A 333 3.29 -5.75 24.97
C ASN A 333 2.05 -5.36 25.77
N LEU A 334 2.14 -4.35 26.65
CA LEU A 334 0.98 -3.81 27.38
C LEU A 334 0.01 -3.09 26.42
N VAL A 335 0.55 -2.35 25.44
CA VAL A 335 -0.26 -1.72 24.39
C VAL A 335 -0.87 -2.79 23.50
N ALA A 336 -0.11 -3.82 23.12
CA ALA A 336 -0.63 -4.96 22.38
C ALA A 336 -1.76 -5.67 23.12
N LEU A 337 -1.62 -5.87 24.45
CA LEU A 337 -2.65 -6.46 25.30
C LEU A 337 -3.90 -5.60 25.40
N ALA A 338 -3.77 -4.28 25.44
CA ALA A 338 -4.90 -3.36 25.45
C ALA A 338 -5.66 -3.41 24.10
N ILE A 339 -4.93 -3.40 22.97
CA ILE A 339 -5.52 -3.57 21.64
C ILE A 339 -6.19 -4.94 21.51
N ALA A 340 -5.57 -6.02 22.01
CA ALA A 340 -6.16 -7.35 22.01
C ALA A 340 -7.42 -7.43 22.84
N GLY A 341 -7.48 -6.74 23.99
CA GLY A 341 -8.68 -6.64 24.82
C GLY A 341 -9.82 -5.95 24.11
N GLU A 342 -9.56 -4.84 23.45
CA GLU A 342 -10.54 -4.10 22.66
C GLU A 342 -11.05 -4.92 21.47
N LEU A 343 -10.14 -5.55 20.71
CA LEU A 343 -10.51 -6.46 19.62
C LEU A 343 -11.34 -7.65 20.09
N ALA A 344 -11.04 -8.23 21.27
CA ALA A 344 -11.80 -9.33 21.83
C ALA A 344 -13.25 -8.92 22.14
N ILE A 345 -13.46 -7.73 22.70
CA ILE A 345 -14.79 -7.19 22.99
C ILE A 345 -15.57 -6.98 21.68
N GLN A 346 -14.91 -6.51 20.63
CA GLN A 346 -15.56 -6.26 19.34
C GLN A 346 -15.86 -7.54 18.56
N ILE A 347 -15.01 -8.58 18.66
CA ILE A 347 -15.24 -9.87 17.99
C ILE A 347 -16.37 -10.66 18.66
N GLU A 348 -16.58 -10.49 19.96
CA GLU A 348 -17.71 -11.11 20.70
C GLU A 348 -19.05 -10.41 20.41
N SER A 349 -19.06 -9.20 19.83
CA SER A 349 -20.25 -8.53 19.35
C SER A 349 -20.50 -8.90 17.88
N THR A 350 -21.74 -9.23 17.52
CA THR A 350 -22.14 -9.58 16.14
C THR A 350 -21.98 -8.45 15.13
N GLU A 351 -21.72 -7.24 15.60
CA GLU A 351 -21.39 -6.06 14.79
C GLU A 351 -20.16 -5.38 15.37
N CYS A 352 -19.12 -5.24 14.55
CA CYS A 352 -17.94 -4.48 14.91
C CYS A 352 -18.05 -3.06 14.37
N ILE A 353 -18.15 -2.08 15.26
CA ILE A 353 -18.14 -0.65 14.92
C ILE A 353 -16.80 -0.07 15.33
N ILE A 354 -15.92 0.21 14.35
CA ILE A 354 -14.68 0.93 14.62
C ILE A 354 -14.92 2.42 14.33
N LYS A 355 -14.82 3.25 15.35
CA LYS A 355 -14.90 4.71 15.20
C LYS A 355 -13.56 5.26 14.74
N THR A 356 -13.53 5.85 13.57
CA THR A 356 -12.37 6.55 13.04
C THR A 356 -12.69 8.02 12.83
N THR A 357 -11.65 8.83 12.62
CA THR A 357 -11.81 10.25 12.25
C THR A 357 -12.47 10.46 10.88
N GLN A 358 -12.65 9.40 10.10
CA GLN A 358 -13.28 9.42 8.77
C GLN A 358 -14.70 8.81 8.76
N GLY A 359 -15.20 8.36 9.88
CA GLY A 359 -16.54 7.77 10.04
C GLY A 359 -16.51 6.41 10.74
N ASP A 360 -17.69 5.89 11.05
CA ASP A 360 -17.84 4.59 11.67
C ASP A 360 -17.66 3.48 10.63
N ILE A 361 -16.78 2.50 10.94
CA ILE A 361 -16.61 1.29 10.14
C ILE A 361 -17.53 0.24 10.75
N VAL A 362 -18.53 -0.17 9.98
CA VAL A 362 -19.37 -1.33 10.33
C VAL A 362 -18.90 -2.48 9.45
N ALA A 363 -18.30 -3.49 10.05
CA ALA A 363 -18.02 -4.76 9.39
C ALA A 363 -18.78 -5.84 10.15
N SER A 364 -19.76 -6.46 9.51
CA SER A 364 -20.39 -7.66 10.08
C SER A 364 -19.58 -8.90 9.66
N TYR A 365 -19.57 -9.91 10.51
CA TYR A 365 -19.04 -11.24 10.18
C TYR A 365 -19.65 -11.77 8.87
N ASP A 366 -20.96 -11.51 8.67
CA ASP A 366 -21.68 -11.93 7.47
C ASP A 366 -21.19 -11.23 6.20
N ASP A 367 -20.78 -9.95 6.29
CA ASP A 367 -20.24 -9.22 5.12
C ASP A 367 -18.87 -9.74 4.69
N VAL A 368 -17.98 -10.00 5.65
CA VAL A 368 -16.66 -10.57 5.37
C VAL A 368 -16.80 -12.01 4.88
N ASN A 369 -17.60 -12.82 5.54
CA ASN A 369 -17.87 -14.21 5.18
C ASN A 369 -18.65 -14.31 3.86
N GLY A 370 -19.65 -13.44 3.65
CA GLY A 370 -20.39 -13.35 2.39
C GLY A 370 -19.49 -13.01 1.21
N TRP A 371 -18.51 -12.11 1.41
CA TRP A 371 -17.53 -11.78 0.38
C TRP A 371 -16.53 -12.93 0.15
N ILE A 372 -15.96 -13.54 1.22
CA ILE A 372 -15.10 -14.72 1.13
C ILE A 372 -15.83 -15.86 0.41
N ASN A 373 -17.08 -16.14 0.77
CA ASN A 373 -17.89 -17.19 0.14
C ASN A 373 -18.30 -16.86 -1.30
N SER A 374 -18.64 -15.61 -1.60
CA SER A 374 -19.01 -15.18 -2.97
C SER A 374 -17.83 -15.14 -3.94
N LYS A 375 -16.62 -15.01 -3.43
CA LYS A 375 -15.37 -15.00 -4.18
C LYS A 375 -14.50 -16.23 -3.92
N GLY A 376 -14.96 -17.12 -3.05
CA GLY A 376 -14.18 -18.23 -2.51
C GLY A 376 -13.59 -19.14 -3.58
N GLU A 377 -14.36 -19.50 -4.61
CA GLU A 377 -13.83 -20.27 -5.74
C GLU A 377 -12.80 -19.45 -6.54
N GLN A 378 -13.10 -18.20 -6.89
CA GLN A 378 -12.18 -17.33 -7.64
C GLN A 378 -10.91 -16.99 -6.83
N ILE A 379 -11.05 -16.82 -5.51
CA ILE A 379 -9.92 -16.56 -4.60
C ILE A 379 -9.15 -17.87 -4.38
N GLY A 380 -9.83 -18.99 -4.21
CA GLY A 380 -9.22 -20.31 -4.07
C GLY A 380 -8.39 -20.67 -5.30
N ASP A 381 -8.95 -20.51 -6.49
CA ASP A 381 -8.24 -20.74 -7.75
C ASP A 381 -7.08 -19.77 -7.94
N PHE A 382 -7.29 -18.47 -7.65
CA PHE A 382 -6.24 -17.45 -7.71
C PHE A 382 -5.12 -17.70 -6.68
N ILE A 383 -5.46 -18.06 -5.44
CA ILE A 383 -4.49 -18.38 -4.39
C ILE A 383 -3.71 -19.63 -4.76
N THR A 384 -4.38 -20.67 -5.23
CA THR A 384 -3.73 -21.92 -5.65
C THR A 384 -2.81 -21.66 -6.84
N THR A 385 -3.27 -20.96 -7.86
CA THR A 385 -2.48 -20.62 -9.05
C THR A 385 -1.30 -19.72 -8.68
N THR A 386 -1.53 -18.64 -7.92
CA THR A 386 -0.45 -17.72 -7.50
C THR A 386 0.54 -18.41 -6.57
N TYR A 387 0.07 -19.25 -5.65
CA TYR A 387 0.91 -20.05 -4.78
C TYR A 387 1.78 -21.00 -5.59
N ASP A 388 1.17 -21.74 -6.52
CA ASP A 388 1.90 -22.68 -7.38
C ASP A 388 2.88 -21.95 -8.30
N GLU A 389 2.51 -20.78 -8.85
CA GLU A 389 3.39 -19.94 -9.67
C GLU A 389 4.57 -19.40 -8.85
N VAL A 390 4.35 -18.87 -7.63
CA VAL A 390 5.42 -18.37 -6.76
C VAL A 390 6.32 -19.49 -6.26
N ILE A 391 5.74 -20.63 -5.88
CA ILE A 391 6.53 -21.80 -5.46
C ILE A 391 7.34 -22.35 -6.64
N ASN A 392 6.74 -22.47 -7.81
CA ASN A 392 7.45 -22.95 -9.00
C ASN A 392 8.53 -21.96 -9.42
N TRP A 393 8.26 -20.65 -9.37
CA TRP A 393 9.26 -19.61 -9.60
C TRP A 393 10.43 -19.74 -8.60
N TYR A 394 10.14 -19.82 -7.29
CA TYR A 394 11.18 -19.99 -6.26
C TYR A 394 12.01 -21.27 -6.45
N ILE A 395 11.35 -22.39 -6.73
CA ILE A 395 12.01 -23.68 -6.99
C ILE A 395 12.89 -23.60 -8.25
N ASN A 396 12.45 -22.86 -9.26
CA ASN A 396 13.18 -22.72 -10.53
C ASN A 396 14.38 -21.75 -10.45
N ILE A 397 14.40 -20.83 -9.48
CA ILE A 397 15.50 -19.87 -9.30
C ILE A 397 16.47 -20.23 -8.16
N THR A 398 16.17 -21.27 -7.36
CA THR A 398 17.04 -21.71 -6.27
C THR A 398 17.25 -23.21 -6.32
N PHE A 399 18.42 -23.66 -5.83
CA PHE A 399 18.69 -25.07 -5.58
C PHE A 399 18.08 -25.45 -4.23
N PRO A 400 16.93 -26.19 -4.18
CA PRO A 400 16.28 -26.53 -2.91
C PRO A 400 17.06 -27.58 -2.12
N GLU A 401 16.80 -27.69 -0.81
CA GLU A 401 17.46 -28.71 0.03
C GLU A 401 17.11 -30.15 -0.37
N ASN A 402 15.87 -30.36 -0.83
CA ASN A 402 15.43 -31.64 -1.32
C ASN A 402 15.43 -31.63 -2.85
N PRO A 403 16.18 -32.52 -3.53
CA PRO A 403 16.21 -32.58 -4.98
C PRO A 403 14.84 -32.94 -5.59
N ASP A 404 13.90 -33.48 -4.81
CA ASP A 404 12.53 -33.70 -5.25
C ASP A 404 11.74 -32.42 -5.50
N ASP A 405 12.17 -31.34 -4.89
CA ASP A 405 11.56 -30.00 -5.04
C ASP A 405 12.21 -29.19 -6.18
N PHE A 406 13.33 -29.65 -6.78
CA PHE A 406 13.98 -28.98 -7.90
C PHE A 406 13.42 -29.49 -9.23
N ASN A 407 12.70 -28.63 -9.94
CA ASN A 407 12.07 -28.97 -11.22
C ASN A 407 12.32 -27.86 -12.26
N PRO A 408 13.57 -27.75 -12.76
CA PRO A 408 13.93 -26.72 -13.73
C PRO A 408 13.17 -26.91 -15.05
N GLU A 409 12.64 -25.79 -15.58
CA GLU A 409 11.76 -25.80 -16.75
C GLU A 409 12.44 -26.45 -17.98
N GLY A 410 11.72 -27.32 -18.66
CA GLY A 410 12.17 -27.96 -19.87
C GLY A 410 13.17 -29.12 -19.70
N LEU A 411 13.57 -29.44 -18.46
CA LEU A 411 14.51 -30.57 -18.21
C LEU A 411 13.80 -31.80 -17.68
N ILE A 412 14.33 -32.98 -18.00
CA ILE A 412 13.82 -34.27 -17.51
C ILE A 412 14.73 -34.79 -16.41
N ARG A 413 14.11 -35.19 -15.30
CA ARG A 413 14.80 -35.75 -14.14
C ARG A 413 15.15 -37.23 -14.38
N ASP A 414 16.35 -37.63 -13.93
CA ASP A 414 16.89 -39.00 -14.02
C ASP A 414 17.69 -39.35 -12.77
N ASP A 415 17.27 -40.37 -12.03
CA ASP A 415 17.77 -40.77 -10.72
C ASP A 415 18.68 -41.99 -10.79
N TYR A 416 19.84 -41.91 -10.14
CA TYR A 416 20.83 -42.99 -10.09
C TYR A 416 21.22 -43.32 -8.65
N ASN A 417 21.03 -44.59 -8.25
CA ASN A 417 21.54 -45.07 -6.97
C ASN A 417 23.00 -45.54 -7.13
N THR A 418 23.89 -44.94 -6.38
CA THR A 418 25.30 -45.33 -6.32
C THR A 418 25.68 -45.93 -4.98
N LYS A 419 26.91 -46.48 -4.86
CA LYS A 419 27.42 -46.95 -3.57
C LYS A 419 27.59 -45.84 -2.52
N ASN A 420 27.69 -44.58 -2.97
CA ASN A 420 27.92 -43.41 -2.12
C ASN A 420 26.65 -42.62 -1.79
N GLY A 421 25.53 -42.95 -2.42
CA GLY A 421 24.26 -42.26 -2.23
C GLY A 421 23.48 -42.10 -3.52
N LEU A 422 22.40 -41.32 -3.48
CA LEU A 422 21.57 -40.97 -4.60
C LEU A 422 22.22 -39.83 -5.41
N ILE A 423 22.21 -39.96 -6.73
CA ILE A 423 22.55 -38.92 -7.68
C ILE A 423 21.29 -38.61 -8.52
N VAL A 424 20.89 -37.38 -8.61
CA VAL A 424 19.80 -36.91 -9.46
C VAL A 424 20.35 -35.99 -10.55
N LYS A 425 19.97 -36.23 -11.81
CA LYS A 425 20.36 -35.41 -12.94
C LYS A 425 19.14 -34.84 -13.64
N TRP A 426 19.24 -33.57 -14.04
CA TRP A 426 18.24 -32.90 -14.88
C TRP A 426 18.83 -32.73 -16.28
N LYS A 427 18.19 -33.38 -17.25
CA LYS A 427 18.69 -33.53 -18.62
C LYS A 427 17.80 -32.78 -19.61
N ASP A 428 18.41 -32.18 -20.58
CA ASP A 428 17.73 -31.64 -21.74
C ASP A 428 17.12 -32.79 -22.56
N PRO A 429 15.82 -32.79 -22.84
CA PRO A 429 15.12 -33.87 -23.51
C PRO A 429 15.54 -34.06 -24.99
N GLU A 430 16.04 -33.01 -25.64
CA GLU A 430 16.44 -33.05 -27.06
C GLU A 430 17.87 -33.58 -27.24
N THR A 431 18.78 -33.13 -26.38
CA THR A 431 20.20 -33.50 -26.47
C THR A 431 20.59 -34.66 -25.56
N GLY A 432 19.82 -34.92 -24.52
CA GLY A 432 20.14 -35.90 -23.47
C GLY A 432 21.26 -35.43 -22.52
N GLU A 433 21.77 -34.21 -22.67
CA GLU A 433 22.83 -33.66 -21.83
C GLU A 433 22.29 -33.23 -20.49
N ALA A 434 22.95 -33.61 -19.40
CA ALA A 434 22.59 -33.12 -18.07
C ALA A 434 23.09 -31.67 -17.87
N LYS A 435 22.22 -30.81 -17.38
CA LYS A 435 22.50 -29.42 -17.04
C LYS A 435 22.79 -29.26 -15.55
N TYR A 436 22.08 -30.00 -14.72
CA TYR A 436 22.24 -29.99 -13.27
C TYR A 436 22.40 -31.41 -12.73
N GLU A 437 23.15 -31.54 -11.64
CA GLU A 437 23.32 -32.77 -10.89
C GLU A 437 23.19 -32.46 -9.40
N TRP A 438 22.46 -33.27 -8.66
CA TRP A 438 22.46 -33.29 -7.21
C TRP A 438 23.15 -34.59 -6.75
N ASP A 439 24.03 -34.46 -5.76
CA ASP A 439 24.83 -35.56 -5.22
C ASP A 439 24.63 -35.66 -3.71
N GLU A 440 24.11 -36.83 -3.26
CA GLU A 440 24.04 -37.17 -1.84
C GLU A 440 25.44 -37.58 -1.34
N ASP A 441 26.30 -36.63 -1.11
CA ASP A 441 27.64 -36.91 -0.58
C ASP A 441 27.62 -37.05 0.94
N LYS A 442 27.73 -38.27 1.43
CA LYS A 442 27.76 -38.59 2.87
C LYS A 442 28.99 -38.02 3.59
N LYS A 443 30.00 -37.58 2.88
CA LYS A 443 31.25 -37.09 3.44
C LYS A 443 31.28 -35.55 3.55
N HIS A 444 30.72 -34.85 2.56
CA HIS A 444 30.80 -33.40 2.44
C HIS A 444 29.43 -32.71 2.54
N GLY A 445 28.35 -33.47 2.72
CA GLY A 445 26.98 -32.98 2.67
C GLY A 445 26.41 -33.00 1.24
N SER A 446 25.09 -33.03 1.14
CA SER A 446 24.42 -33.02 -0.18
C SER A 446 24.54 -31.66 -0.83
N HIS A 447 24.77 -31.62 -2.14
CA HIS A 447 25.02 -30.41 -2.91
C HIS A 447 24.65 -30.56 -4.36
N TYR A 448 24.51 -29.45 -5.05
CA TYR A 448 24.25 -29.39 -6.49
C TYR A 448 25.54 -29.09 -7.28
N HIS A 449 25.48 -29.42 -8.57
CA HIS A 449 26.48 -29.05 -9.57
C HIS A 449 25.78 -28.51 -10.81
N LYS A 450 26.34 -27.47 -11.42
CA LYS A 450 26.06 -27.13 -12.80
C LYS A 450 26.96 -27.95 -13.70
N LEU A 451 26.45 -28.43 -14.83
CA LEU A 451 27.18 -29.31 -15.76
C LEU A 451 27.28 -28.64 -17.14
N LYS A 452 28.48 -28.75 -17.75
CA LYS A 452 28.74 -28.43 -19.14
C LYS A 452 28.99 -29.71 -19.93
N ASN A 453 28.41 -29.80 -21.12
CA ASN A 453 28.51 -30.98 -21.98
C ASN A 453 28.09 -32.30 -21.26
N GLY A 454 27.08 -32.22 -20.42
CA GLY A 454 26.47 -33.35 -19.75
C GLY A 454 27.23 -33.97 -18.57
N ASN A 455 28.51 -33.67 -18.36
CA ASN A 455 29.32 -34.31 -17.31
C ASN A 455 30.41 -33.41 -16.66
N THR A 456 30.77 -32.27 -17.23
CA THR A 456 31.82 -31.42 -16.70
C THR A 456 31.22 -30.45 -15.72
N ARG A 457 31.62 -30.51 -14.43
CA ARG A 457 31.18 -29.60 -13.37
C ARG A 457 31.74 -28.21 -13.60
N ILE A 458 30.88 -27.19 -13.59
CA ILE A 458 31.25 -25.79 -13.76
C ILE A 458 31.42 -25.16 -12.37
N ALA A 459 32.51 -24.41 -12.18
CA ALA A 459 32.70 -23.63 -10.97
C ALA A 459 31.83 -22.37 -11.01
N ASP A 460 31.28 -21.98 -9.86
CA ASP A 460 30.62 -20.70 -9.66
C ASP A 460 31.62 -19.52 -9.67
N GLU A 461 31.15 -18.31 -9.48
CA GLU A 461 31.97 -17.08 -9.42
C GLU A 461 33.08 -17.11 -8.34
N ASN A 462 32.89 -17.95 -7.30
CA ASN A 462 33.87 -18.14 -6.21
C ASN A 462 34.85 -19.27 -6.49
N GLY A 463 34.74 -19.95 -7.62
CA GLY A 463 35.55 -21.12 -7.98
C GLY A 463 35.07 -22.43 -7.36
N GLU A 464 33.88 -22.47 -6.76
CA GLU A 464 33.29 -23.63 -6.10
C GLU A 464 32.46 -24.44 -7.11
N THR A 465 32.65 -25.75 -7.14
CA THR A 465 31.84 -26.66 -7.97
C THR A 465 30.75 -27.37 -7.19
N HIS A 466 30.71 -27.18 -5.86
CA HIS A 466 29.75 -27.76 -4.93
C HIS A 466 28.78 -26.68 -4.48
N ILE A 467 27.64 -26.58 -5.14
CA ILE A 467 26.66 -25.53 -4.92
C ILE A 467 25.75 -25.96 -3.76
N GLN A 468 25.73 -25.16 -2.70
CA GLN A 468 24.91 -25.46 -1.54
C GLN A 468 23.42 -25.21 -1.81
N PRO A 469 22.51 -26.01 -1.21
CA PRO A 469 21.09 -25.70 -1.23
C PRO A 469 20.81 -24.28 -0.75
N GLY A 470 19.85 -23.61 -1.36
CA GLY A 470 19.52 -22.22 -1.11
C GLY A 470 20.30 -21.21 -1.97
N THR A 471 21.24 -21.66 -2.79
CA THR A 471 21.95 -20.83 -3.77
C THR A 471 21.05 -20.56 -4.98
N GLU A 472 21.09 -19.33 -5.54
CA GLU A 472 20.35 -19.00 -6.75
C GLU A 472 20.85 -19.79 -7.95
N VAL A 473 19.93 -20.18 -8.83
CA VAL A 473 20.23 -20.79 -10.12
C VAL A 473 20.55 -19.64 -11.09
N GLU A 474 21.82 -19.48 -11.44
CA GLU A 474 22.17 -18.50 -12.50
C GLU A 474 21.70 -19.03 -13.85
N GLU A 475 20.98 -18.21 -14.61
CA GLU A 475 20.67 -18.48 -16.01
C GLU A 475 21.98 -18.41 -16.82
N ASP A 476 22.29 -19.48 -17.55
CA ASP A 476 23.39 -19.46 -18.52
C ASP A 476 22.97 -18.57 -19.70
N GLU A 477 23.73 -17.48 -20.00
CA GLU A 477 23.57 -16.66 -21.20
C GLU A 477 23.78 -17.47 -22.50
#